data_2a63058004f0f440010c488c701cc0d6
#
_entry.id   2a63058004f0f440010c488c701cc0d6
#
_cell.length_a   1.000
_cell.length_b   1.000
_cell.length_c   1.000
_cell.angle_alpha   90.00
_cell.angle_beta   90.00
_cell.angle_gamma   90.00
#
_symmetry.space_group_name_H-M   'P 1'
#
loop_
_entity.id
_entity.type
_entity.pdbx_description
1 polymer ?
#
loop_
_entity_poly.entity_id
_entity_poly.type
_entity_poly.pdbx_seq_one_letter_code
_entity_poly.pdbx_strand_id
1 'polypeptide(L)'
;LDYIPMYDKFRAVSSILVIAEFTIPLLAMLALKQIIARPQIMKEQAKAFYISFGLTGGIALLFALAPRFFFPSYVSSMEMQALQSIPADQLAPLIANLEEVRVSIFTSDAWRSFFVVSIGAVLLWLYGMGKLKSELTIGVLLLLCLVEMWNVNKRYLYDAQFVPQTVRTESFRPTETDKAILEDKTLDYRVLNLASNTFNENNTSYWHKSIGGYHAAKLRRYQEMIEEHISPEMSNLFKAVSEAGGDMAKVDASAFPVLNMLNTRYFIFPLQGGKTMPIQNPYTLGNAWFVDKVQYVNNANEEIESLHKVMPAKVAVVDKKFAEQVKPVAVSDSLRFVKLVAYEPNDLKYEVSSEKGGVVVFSEIYYPGWQAYIDGVEAPHGRADYILRAMNVPAGKHTVEFKFDPKSLHTTETIAFVALGLLAMAVLLLLVLQGKALWGKKG
;
A
#
# COMPACT_ATOMS: atom_id res chain seq x y z
N LEU A 1 -1.41 2.06 -18.46
CA LEU A 1 -1.98 2.31 -17.12
C LEU A 1 -2.71 3.65 -17.07
N ASP A 2 -2.18 4.67 -17.75
CA ASP A 2 -2.70 6.05 -17.74
C ASP A 2 -4.08 6.21 -18.41
N TYR A 3 -4.51 5.20 -19.17
CA TYR A 3 -5.79 5.22 -19.90
C TYR A 3 -6.96 4.58 -19.15
N ILE A 4 -6.70 3.89 -18.02
CA ILE A 4 -7.76 3.26 -17.23
C ILE A 4 -8.03 4.13 -16.01
N PRO A 5 -9.24 4.70 -15.86
CA PRO A 5 -9.58 5.56 -14.72
C PRO A 5 -9.27 4.89 -13.38
N MET A 6 -8.61 5.62 -12.48
CA MET A 6 -8.21 5.20 -11.13
C MET A 6 -7.16 4.06 -11.06
N TYR A 7 -6.75 3.48 -12.17
CA TYR A 7 -5.81 2.35 -12.14
C TYR A 7 -4.39 2.77 -11.76
N ASP A 8 -4.02 4.01 -12.06
CA ASP A 8 -2.79 4.68 -11.65
C ASP A 8 -2.68 4.90 -10.12
N LYS A 9 -3.80 4.76 -9.38
CA LYS A 9 -3.84 4.90 -7.92
C LYS A 9 -3.41 3.63 -7.17
N PHE A 10 -3.32 2.50 -7.86
CA PHE A 10 -2.92 1.24 -7.25
C PHE A 10 -1.46 0.92 -7.52
N ARG A 11 -0.69 0.71 -6.47
CA ARG A 11 0.72 0.31 -6.58
C ARG A 11 0.89 -1.11 -7.15
N ALA A 12 -0.02 -2.02 -6.82
CA ALA A 12 -0.01 -3.40 -7.27
C ALA A 12 -0.92 -3.58 -8.50
N VAL A 13 -0.43 -3.20 -9.66
CA VAL A 13 -1.10 -3.33 -10.96
C VAL A 13 -1.50 -4.78 -11.26
N SER A 14 -0.72 -5.74 -10.78
CA SER A 14 -0.97 -7.19 -10.92
C SER A 14 -2.28 -7.67 -10.27
N SER A 15 -2.91 -6.87 -9.40
CA SER A 15 -4.20 -7.24 -8.80
C SER A 15 -5.31 -7.52 -9.82
N ILE A 16 -5.22 -6.95 -11.04
CA ILE A 16 -6.18 -7.23 -12.12
C ILE A 16 -6.14 -8.70 -12.60
N LEU A 17 -5.03 -9.39 -12.35
CA LEU A 17 -4.88 -10.80 -12.73
C LEU A 17 -5.88 -11.70 -12.00
N VAL A 18 -6.48 -11.25 -10.88
CA VAL A 18 -7.55 -12.00 -10.20
C VAL A 18 -8.72 -12.30 -11.13
N ILE A 19 -9.00 -11.42 -12.09
CA ILE A 19 -10.04 -11.65 -13.11
C ILE A 19 -9.66 -12.85 -13.98
N ALA A 20 -8.41 -12.93 -14.43
CA ALA A 20 -7.89 -14.06 -15.20
C ALA A 20 -7.84 -15.35 -14.36
N GLU A 21 -7.39 -15.25 -13.11
CA GLU A 21 -7.32 -16.37 -12.15
C GLU A 21 -8.70 -16.98 -11.87
N PHE A 22 -9.77 -16.19 -11.93
CA PHE A 22 -11.13 -16.67 -11.78
C PHE A 22 -11.72 -17.16 -13.11
N THR A 23 -11.57 -16.39 -14.18
CA THR A 23 -12.27 -16.68 -15.46
C THR A 23 -11.67 -17.86 -16.21
N ILE A 24 -10.34 -18.05 -16.18
CA ILE A 24 -9.67 -19.17 -16.88
C ILE A 24 -10.10 -20.51 -16.28
N PRO A 25 -10.05 -20.75 -14.94
CA PRO A 25 -10.59 -21.98 -14.37
C PRO A 25 -12.09 -22.19 -14.61
N LEU A 26 -12.90 -21.12 -14.57
CA LEU A 26 -14.31 -21.21 -14.85
C LEU A 26 -14.57 -21.68 -16.29
N LEU A 27 -13.88 -21.13 -17.29
CA LEU A 27 -13.95 -21.58 -18.67
C LEU A 27 -13.49 -23.02 -18.84
N ALA A 28 -12.44 -23.43 -18.15
CA ALA A 28 -11.94 -24.81 -18.15
C ALA A 28 -13.01 -25.79 -17.60
N MET A 29 -13.69 -25.42 -16.49
CA MET A 29 -14.77 -26.22 -15.91
C MET A 29 -16.00 -26.31 -16.83
N LEU A 30 -16.36 -25.22 -17.50
CA LEU A 30 -17.43 -25.22 -18.50
C LEU A 30 -17.11 -26.12 -19.71
N ALA A 31 -15.87 -26.05 -20.21
CA ALA A 31 -15.39 -26.91 -21.27
C ALA A 31 -15.40 -28.41 -20.83
N LEU A 32 -14.91 -28.70 -19.64
CA LEU A 32 -14.95 -30.06 -19.06
C LEU A 32 -16.39 -30.58 -18.94
N LYS A 33 -17.31 -29.75 -18.41
CA LYS A 33 -18.74 -30.09 -18.35
C LYS A 33 -19.31 -30.46 -19.73
N GLN A 34 -18.96 -29.71 -20.77
CA GLN A 34 -19.43 -29.97 -22.12
C GLN A 34 -18.81 -31.27 -22.68
N ILE A 35 -17.52 -31.53 -22.46
CA ILE A 35 -16.87 -32.77 -22.87
C ILE A 35 -17.50 -33.98 -22.15
N ILE A 36 -17.76 -33.90 -20.86
CA ILE A 36 -18.38 -34.98 -20.08
C ILE A 36 -19.81 -35.26 -20.57
N ALA A 37 -20.60 -34.21 -20.86
CA ALA A 37 -21.96 -34.35 -21.34
C ALA A 37 -22.05 -34.91 -22.80
N ARG A 38 -21.04 -34.60 -23.63
CA ARG A 38 -21.00 -34.98 -25.04
C ARG A 38 -19.59 -35.39 -25.47
N PRO A 39 -19.18 -36.64 -25.17
CA PRO A 39 -17.81 -37.10 -25.47
C PRO A 39 -17.38 -37.02 -26.93
N GLN A 40 -18.38 -37.12 -27.85
CA GLN A 40 -18.14 -37.03 -29.30
C GLN A 40 -17.52 -35.71 -29.74
N ILE A 41 -17.67 -34.65 -28.96
CA ILE A 41 -17.08 -33.33 -29.25
C ILE A 41 -15.56 -33.40 -29.41
N MET A 42 -14.90 -34.33 -28.71
CA MET A 42 -13.46 -34.57 -28.81
C MET A 42 -13.02 -35.03 -30.22
N LYS A 43 -13.89 -35.77 -30.91
CA LYS A 43 -13.64 -36.20 -32.30
C LYS A 43 -14.05 -35.11 -33.29
N GLU A 44 -15.23 -34.50 -33.07
CA GLU A 44 -15.74 -33.40 -33.89
C GLU A 44 -14.81 -32.20 -33.93
N GLN A 45 -14.20 -31.87 -32.79
CA GLN A 45 -13.30 -30.73 -32.60
C GLN A 45 -11.83 -31.14 -32.40
N ALA A 46 -11.43 -32.29 -32.99
CA ALA A 46 -10.05 -32.82 -32.84
C ALA A 46 -8.97 -31.82 -33.27
N LYS A 47 -9.21 -31.03 -34.32
CA LYS A 47 -8.29 -29.97 -34.77
C LYS A 47 -8.10 -28.90 -33.68
N ALA A 48 -9.16 -28.45 -33.08
CA ALA A 48 -9.07 -27.45 -31.98
C ALA A 48 -8.32 -28.03 -30.77
N PHE A 49 -8.58 -29.28 -30.42
CA PHE A 49 -7.87 -29.98 -29.35
C PHE A 49 -6.34 -30.07 -29.60
N TYR A 50 -5.93 -30.47 -30.79
CA TYR A 50 -4.50 -30.55 -31.14
C TYR A 50 -3.83 -29.17 -31.18
N ILE A 51 -4.53 -28.15 -31.70
CA ILE A 51 -4.02 -26.77 -31.67
C ILE A 51 -3.83 -26.32 -30.22
N SER A 52 -4.84 -26.53 -29.35
CA SER A 52 -4.75 -26.17 -27.94
C SER A 52 -3.60 -26.89 -27.22
N PHE A 53 -3.44 -28.17 -27.46
CA PHE A 53 -2.28 -28.96 -26.94
C PHE A 53 -0.96 -28.43 -27.46
N GLY A 54 -0.86 -28.08 -28.74
CA GLY A 54 0.38 -27.51 -29.34
C GLY A 54 0.72 -26.15 -28.72
N LEU A 55 -0.28 -25.31 -28.49
CA LEU A 55 -0.11 -23.98 -27.88
C LEU A 55 0.18 -24.02 -26.36
N THR A 56 -0.07 -25.13 -25.69
CA THR A 56 0.19 -25.27 -24.23
C THR A 56 1.30 -26.27 -23.99
N GLY A 57 1.06 -27.57 -24.12
CA GLY A 57 2.04 -28.60 -23.92
C GLY A 57 3.23 -28.54 -24.94
N GLY A 58 2.95 -28.18 -26.19
CA GLY A 58 3.99 -28.02 -27.22
C GLY A 58 4.94 -26.87 -26.89
N ILE A 59 4.43 -25.71 -26.46
CA ILE A 59 5.28 -24.59 -26.04
C ILE A 59 6.08 -24.96 -24.78
N ALA A 60 5.45 -25.61 -23.81
CA ALA A 60 6.16 -26.09 -22.61
C ALA A 60 7.31 -27.04 -22.97
N LEU A 61 7.09 -27.94 -23.92
CA LEU A 61 8.14 -28.85 -24.43
C LEU A 61 9.30 -28.10 -25.12
N LEU A 62 8.96 -27.09 -25.94
CA LEU A 62 10.00 -26.25 -26.58
C LEU A 62 10.85 -25.51 -25.56
N PHE A 63 10.24 -24.97 -24.53
CA PHE A 63 10.96 -24.31 -23.44
C PHE A 63 11.80 -25.26 -22.60
N ALA A 64 11.33 -26.50 -22.42
CA ALA A 64 12.09 -27.53 -21.71
C ALA A 64 13.32 -27.98 -22.49
N LEU A 65 13.21 -28.09 -23.85
CA LEU A 65 14.29 -28.59 -24.71
C LEU A 65 15.32 -27.51 -25.08
N ALA A 66 14.88 -26.26 -25.23
CA ALA A 66 15.71 -25.15 -25.69
C ALA A 66 15.53 -23.88 -24.91
N PRO A 67 15.74 -23.87 -23.56
CA PRO A 67 15.45 -22.73 -22.70
C PRO A 67 16.26 -21.49 -23.09
N ARG A 68 17.53 -21.62 -23.42
CA ARG A 68 18.40 -20.48 -23.75
C ARG A 68 18.18 -19.95 -25.18
N PHE A 69 17.52 -20.69 -26.04
CA PHE A 69 17.16 -20.20 -27.37
C PHE A 69 16.07 -19.15 -27.30
N PHE A 70 15.07 -19.35 -26.42
CA PHE A 70 13.96 -18.42 -26.23
C PHE A 70 14.29 -17.29 -25.24
N PHE A 71 15.12 -17.59 -24.25
CA PHE A 71 15.54 -16.65 -23.21
C PHE A 71 17.08 -16.69 -23.11
N PRO A 72 17.77 -15.80 -23.84
CA PRO A 72 19.25 -15.80 -23.90
C PRO A 72 19.90 -15.40 -22.58
N SER A 73 19.23 -14.58 -21.75
CA SER A 73 19.70 -14.15 -20.44
C SER A 73 18.62 -14.36 -19.38
N TYR A 74 19.06 -14.83 -18.21
CA TYR A 74 18.23 -15.01 -17.02
C TYR A 74 18.55 -14.00 -15.92
N VAL A 75 19.38 -13.00 -16.20
CA VAL A 75 19.67 -11.87 -15.32
C VAL A 75 19.17 -10.61 -16.00
N SER A 76 18.31 -9.85 -15.31
CA SER A 76 17.74 -8.61 -15.85
C SER A 76 18.77 -7.47 -15.88
N SER A 77 18.52 -6.47 -16.72
CA SER A 77 19.37 -5.26 -16.78
C SER A 77 19.41 -4.49 -15.44
N MET A 78 18.31 -4.49 -14.71
CA MET A 78 18.26 -3.85 -13.37
C MET A 78 19.10 -4.61 -12.34
N GLU A 79 19.09 -5.95 -12.36
CA GLU A 79 19.95 -6.76 -11.50
C GLU A 79 21.42 -6.57 -11.86
N MET A 80 21.74 -6.51 -13.15
CA MET A 80 23.11 -6.22 -13.60
C MET A 80 23.62 -4.87 -13.08
N GLN A 81 22.76 -3.84 -13.08
CA GLN A 81 23.12 -2.54 -12.50
C GLN A 81 23.33 -2.63 -10.98
N ALA A 82 22.44 -3.32 -10.26
CA ALA A 82 22.59 -3.51 -8.81
C ALA A 82 23.84 -4.29 -8.43
N LEU A 83 24.30 -5.22 -9.29
CA LEU A 83 25.48 -6.04 -9.06
C LEU A 83 26.79 -5.34 -9.46
N GLN A 84 26.76 -4.15 -10.08
CA GLN A 84 27.97 -3.41 -10.50
C GLN A 84 28.89 -2.99 -9.34
N SER A 85 28.37 -2.97 -8.12
CA SER A 85 29.18 -2.70 -6.93
C SER A 85 30.07 -3.86 -6.49
N ILE A 86 29.86 -5.05 -7.05
CA ILE A 86 30.66 -6.26 -6.73
C ILE A 86 31.95 -6.27 -7.56
N PRO A 87 33.11 -6.61 -6.98
CA PRO A 87 34.36 -6.74 -7.71
C PRO A 87 34.24 -7.70 -8.89
N ALA A 88 34.89 -7.38 -10.03
CA ALA A 88 34.72 -8.09 -11.30
C ALA A 88 35.12 -9.58 -11.22
N ASP A 89 36.08 -9.92 -10.39
CA ASP A 89 36.54 -11.30 -10.13
C ASP A 89 35.46 -12.17 -9.45
N GLN A 90 34.59 -11.57 -8.64
CA GLN A 90 33.47 -12.25 -7.96
C GLN A 90 32.17 -12.16 -8.76
N LEU A 91 32.00 -11.12 -9.56
CA LEU A 91 30.78 -10.87 -10.32
C LEU A 91 30.53 -11.92 -11.42
N ALA A 92 31.55 -12.26 -12.21
CA ALA A 92 31.40 -13.20 -13.30
C ALA A 92 30.99 -14.63 -12.86
N PRO A 93 31.60 -15.24 -11.82
CA PRO A 93 31.13 -16.53 -11.31
C PRO A 93 29.76 -16.45 -10.63
N LEU A 94 29.42 -15.35 -10.00
CA LEU A 94 28.10 -15.15 -9.40
C LEU A 94 27.01 -15.14 -10.47
N ILE A 95 27.19 -14.38 -11.56
CA ILE A 95 26.25 -14.32 -12.67
C ILE A 95 26.09 -15.69 -13.32
N ALA A 96 27.20 -16.38 -13.60
CA ALA A 96 27.16 -17.70 -14.19
C ALA A 96 26.36 -18.70 -13.33
N ASN A 97 26.58 -18.71 -12.03
CA ASN A 97 25.83 -19.53 -11.08
C ASN A 97 24.34 -19.18 -11.04
N LEU A 98 24.02 -17.88 -10.97
CA LEU A 98 22.61 -17.41 -10.99
C LEU A 98 21.89 -17.84 -12.27
N GLU A 99 22.55 -17.71 -13.43
CA GLU A 99 21.99 -18.15 -14.71
C GLU A 99 21.78 -19.67 -14.75
N GLU A 100 22.75 -20.45 -14.30
CA GLU A 100 22.64 -21.91 -14.27
C GLU A 100 21.49 -22.37 -13.38
N VAL A 101 21.39 -21.86 -12.18
CA VAL A 101 20.29 -22.17 -11.25
C VAL A 101 18.94 -21.79 -11.85
N ARG A 102 18.82 -20.59 -12.42
CA ARG A 102 17.55 -20.10 -13.01
C ARG A 102 17.15 -20.91 -14.24
N VAL A 103 18.08 -21.26 -15.09
CA VAL A 103 17.84 -22.15 -16.25
C VAL A 103 17.39 -23.54 -15.78
N SER A 104 18.01 -24.09 -14.75
CA SER A 104 17.63 -25.38 -14.18
C SER A 104 16.19 -25.34 -13.62
N ILE A 105 15.82 -24.31 -12.86
CA ILE A 105 14.47 -24.14 -12.33
C ILE A 105 13.46 -24.00 -13.48
N PHE A 106 13.74 -23.13 -14.46
CA PHE A 106 12.86 -22.91 -15.60
C PHE A 106 12.64 -24.20 -16.42
N THR A 107 13.70 -24.92 -16.69
CA THR A 107 13.66 -26.20 -17.44
C THR A 107 12.85 -27.26 -16.68
N SER A 108 13.06 -27.38 -15.37
CA SER A 108 12.31 -28.31 -14.52
C SER A 108 10.81 -27.96 -14.49
N ASP A 109 10.46 -26.68 -14.42
CA ASP A 109 9.07 -26.24 -14.45
C ASP A 109 8.43 -26.42 -15.83
N ALA A 110 9.19 -26.22 -16.90
CA ALA A 110 8.72 -26.48 -18.27
C ALA A 110 8.42 -27.98 -18.50
N TRP A 111 9.29 -28.87 -18.04
CA TRP A 111 9.04 -30.32 -18.09
C TRP A 111 7.82 -30.70 -17.25
N ARG A 112 7.71 -30.20 -16.04
CA ARG A 112 6.54 -30.44 -15.20
C ARG A 112 5.25 -30.02 -15.88
N SER A 113 5.22 -28.81 -16.44
CA SER A 113 4.05 -28.27 -17.15
C SER A 113 3.70 -29.13 -18.37
N PHE A 114 4.71 -29.57 -19.14
CA PHE A 114 4.49 -30.47 -20.26
C PHE A 114 3.86 -31.79 -19.84
N PHE A 115 4.35 -32.43 -18.78
CA PHE A 115 3.79 -33.71 -18.31
C PHE A 115 2.37 -33.52 -17.75
N VAL A 116 2.10 -32.50 -16.96
CA VAL A 116 0.76 -32.23 -16.41
C VAL A 116 -0.26 -32.00 -17.53
N VAL A 117 0.07 -31.15 -18.51
CA VAL A 117 -0.78 -30.89 -19.67
C VAL A 117 -0.97 -32.14 -20.52
N SER A 118 0.10 -32.92 -20.74
CA SER A 118 0.03 -34.16 -21.52
C SER A 118 -0.83 -35.23 -20.87
N ILE A 119 -0.70 -35.43 -19.56
CA ILE A 119 -1.55 -36.38 -18.81
C ILE A 119 -3.02 -35.94 -18.91
N GLY A 120 -3.33 -34.66 -18.69
CA GLY A 120 -4.68 -34.13 -18.83
C GLY A 120 -5.25 -34.33 -20.24
N ALA A 121 -4.44 -34.03 -21.26
CA ALA A 121 -4.84 -34.20 -22.66
C ALA A 121 -5.12 -35.65 -23.01
N VAL A 122 -4.24 -36.57 -22.59
CA VAL A 122 -4.42 -38.01 -22.80
C VAL A 122 -5.68 -38.54 -22.12
N LEU A 123 -5.94 -38.13 -20.88
CA LEU A 123 -7.15 -38.51 -20.16
C LEU A 123 -8.43 -38.07 -20.87
N LEU A 124 -8.48 -36.82 -21.31
CA LEU A 124 -9.64 -36.29 -22.07
C LEU A 124 -9.79 -36.98 -23.41
N TRP A 125 -8.70 -37.25 -24.10
CA TRP A 125 -8.73 -37.97 -25.36
C TRP A 125 -9.23 -39.41 -25.22
N LEU A 126 -8.73 -40.17 -24.24
CA LEU A 126 -9.18 -41.52 -23.92
C LEU A 126 -10.65 -41.54 -23.52
N TYR A 127 -11.11 -40.57 -22.77
CA TYR A 127 -12.53 -40.40 -22.45
C TYR A 127 -13.38 -40.17 -23.72
N GLY A 128 -12.96 -39.25 -24.58
CA GLY A 128 -13.63 -38.98 -25.87
C GLY A 128 -13.66 -40.18 -26.84
N MET A 129 -12.71 -41.14 -26.71
CA MET A 129 -12.73 -42.40 -27.40
C MET A 129 -13.62 -43.46 -26.77
N GLY A 130 -14.25 -43.20 -25.61
CA GLY A 130 -15.03 -44.16 -24.88
C GLY A 130 -14.26 -45.24 -24.11
N LYS A 131 -12.93 -45.04 -23.93
CA LYS A 131 -12.06 -46.00 -23.21
C LYS A 131 -12.04 -45.78 -21.69
N LEU A 132 -12.49 -44.64 -21.22
CA LEU A 132 -12.58 -44.31 -19.78
C LEU A 132 -14.00 -43.91 -19.41
N LYS A 133 -14.38 -44.16 -18.14
CA LYS A 133 -15.62 -43.70 -17.55
C LYS A 133 -15.48 -42.26 -17.07
N SER A 134 -16.59 -41.51 -17.03
CA SER A 134 -16.65 -40.11 -16.57
C SER A 134 -16.08 -39.95 -15.15
N GLU A 135 -16.48 -40.83 -14.21
CA GLU A 135 -16.11 -40.75 -12.83
C GLU A 135 -14.58 -40.90 -12.64
N LEU A 136 -13.98 -41.86 -13.39
CA LEU A 136 -12.54 -42.08 -13.36
C LEU A 136 -11.80 -40.89 -13.95
N THR A 137 -12.26 -40.35 -15.08
CA THR A 137 -11.63 -39.19 -15.73
C THR A 137 -11.66 -37.96 -14.83
N ILE A 138 -12.81 -37.65 -14.23
CA ILE A 138 -12.94 -36.54 -13.29
C ILE A 138 -12.08 -36.75 -12.05
N GLY A 139 -12.10 -37.96 -11.47
CA GLY A 139 -11.31 -38.28 -10.27
C GLY A 139 -9.80 -38.13 -10.49
N VAL A 140 -9.30 -38.61 -11.63
CA VAL A 140 -7.86 -38.49 -11.97
C VAL A 140 -7.47 -37.05 -12.29
N LEU A 141 -8.30 -36.29 -13.02
CA LEU A 141 -8.07 -34.85 -13.25
C LEU A 141 -8.08 -34.05 -11.94
N LEU A 142 -9.02 -34.34 -11.03
CA LEU A 142 -9.04 -33.73 -9.71
C LEU A 142 -7.79 -34.02 -8.90
N LEU A 143 -7.36 -35.29 -8.87
CA LEU A 143 -6.14 -35.68 -8.18
C LEU A 143 -4.90 -35.00 -8.79
N LEU A 144 -4.82 -34.92 -10.12
CA LEU A 144 -3.73 -34.22 -10.83
C LEU A 144 -3.69 -32.74 -10.42
N CYS A 145 -4.83 -32.06 -10.42
CA CYS A 145 -4.92 -30.67 -9.97
C CYS A 145 -4.51 -30.51 -8.50
N LEU A 146 -4.98 -31.37 -7.62
CA LEU A 146 -4.66 -31.32 -6.18
C LEU A 146 -3.17 -31.50 -5.92
N VAL A 147 -2.54 -32.49 -6.56
CA VAL A 147 -1.10 -32.76 -6.44
C VAL A 147 -0.29 -31.58 -6.99
N GLU A 148 -0.68 -31.04 -8.14
CA GLU A 148 0.01 -29.92 -8.76
C GLU A 148 -0.10 -28.65 -7.89
N MET A 149 -1.29 -28.32 -7.45
CA MET A 149 -1.51 -27.17 -6.56
C MET A 149 -0.79 -27.32 -5.21
N TRP A 150 -0.74 -28.52 -4.66
CA TRP A 150 0.01 -28.80 -3.45
C TRP A 150 1.51 -28.53 -3.63
N ASN A 151 2.09 -29.05 -4.73
CA ASN A 151 3.51 -28.86 -5.03
C ASN A 151 3.86 -27.40 -5.25
N VAL A 152 3.01 -26.64 -5.96
CA VAL A 152 3.21 -25.20 -6.16
C VAL A 152 3.10 -24.44 -4.85
N ASN A 153 2.07 -24.71 -4.05
CA ASN A 153 1.86 -24.02 -2.77
C ASN A 153 3.02 -24.26 -1.80
N LYS A 154 3.58 -25.48 -1.74
CA LYS A 154 4.74 -25.80 -0.89
C LYS A 154 6.02 -25.03 -1.25
N ARG A 155 6.13 -24.46 -2.45
CA ARG A 155 7.26 -23.57 -2.79
C ARG A 155 7.15 -22.20 -2.08
N TYR A 156 5.92 -21.70 -1.91
CA TYR A 156 5.64 -20.40 -1.31
C TYR A 156 5.36 -20.50 0.19
N LEU A 157 4.80 -21.63 0.63
CA LEU A 157 4.44 -21.87 2.03
C LEU A 157 4.97 -23.23 2.48
N TYR A 158 6.20 -23.26 2.97
CA TYR A 158 6.86 -24.44 3.48
C TYR A 158 7.06 -24.41 5.00
N ASP A 159 7.37 -25.54 5.59
CA ASP A 159 7.28 -25.75 7.05
C ASP A 159 8.19 -24.77 7.85
N ALA A 160 9.35 -24.38 7.31
CA ALA A 160 10.23 -23.42 7.99
C ALA A 160 9.66 -21.99 8.11
N GLN A 161 8.60 -21.68 7.37
CA GLN A 161 7.91 -20.37 7.48
C GLN A 161 6.87 -20.35 8.62
N PHE A 162 6.51 -21.53 9.16
CA PHE A 162 5.62 -21.61 10.31
C PHE A 162 6.44 -21.45 11.58
N VAL A 163 6.24 -20.35 12.26
CA VAL A 163 6.90 -20.04 13.52
C VAL A 163 5.92 -20.14 14.68
N PRO A 164 6.38 -20.50 15.89
CA PRO A 164 5.54 -20.44 17.09
C PRO A 164 4.95 -19.05 17.30
N GLN A 165 3.76 -18.98 17.88
CA GLN A 165 3.07 -17.71 18.17
C GLN A 165 3.93 -16.76 19.04
N THR A 166 4.76 -17.32 19.90
CA THR A 166 5.70 -16.57 20.74
C THR A 166 6.65 -15.70 19.91
N VAL A 167 7.20 -16.20 18.79
CA VAL A 167 8.09 -15.45 17.90
C VAL A 167 7.37 -14.24 17.31
N ARG A 168 6.11 -14.41 16.89
CA ARG A 168 5.28 -13.30 16.41
C ARG A 168 5.06 -12.25 17.50
N THR A 169 4.75 -12.67 18.70
CA THR A 169 4.51 -11.77 19.84
C THR A 169 5.80 -11.02 20.23
N GLU A 170 6.94 -11.69 20.16
CA GLU A 170 8.25 -11.07 20.45
C GLU A 170 8.66 -10.03 19.42
N SER A 171 8.35 -10.24 18.15
CA SER A 171 8.62 -9.27 17.08
C SER A 171 7.91 -7.92 17.27
N PHE A 172 6.82 -7.90 18.03
CA PHE A 172 6.04 -6.71 18.35
C PHE A 172 6.17 -6.26 19.80
N ARG A 173 7.19 -6.72 20.54
CA ARG A 173 7.45 -6.17 21.88
C ARG A 173 8.02 -4.76 21.77
N PRO A 174 7.54 -3.82 22.61
CA PRO A 174 8.09 -2.48 22.64
C PRO A 174 9.55 -2.53 23.14
N THR A 175 10.43 -1.84 22.45
CA THR A 175 11.81 -1.63 22.91
C THR A 175 11.84 -0.72 24.14
N GLU A 176 12.99 -0.61 24.80
CA GLU A 176 13.13 0.35 25.90
C GLU A 176 12.95 1.79 25.41
N THR A 177 13.34 2.08 24.17
CA THR A 177 13.09 3.37 23.51
C THR A 177 11.58 3.61 23.31
N ASP A 178 10.83 2.62 22.84
CA ASP A 178 9.38 2.75 22.66
C ASP A 178 8.70 2.99 24.01
N LYS A 179 9.09 2.27 25.07
CA LYS A 179 8.54 2.44 26.41
C LYS A 179 8.76 3.86 26.92
N ALA A 180 9.98 4.39 26.76
CA ALA A 180 10.30 5.75 27.18
C ALA A 180 9.46 6.80 26.44
N ILE A 181 9.24 6.64 25.13
CA ILE A 181 8.37 7.53 24.35
C ILE A 181 6.90 7.41 24.80
N LEU A 182 6.43 6.19 25.10
CA LEU A 182 5.05 5.93 25.53
C LEU A 182 4.71 6.45 26.95
N GLU A 183 5.72 6.88 27.70
CA GLU A 183 5.50 7.62 28.97
C GLU A 183 4.91 9.01 28.74
N ASP A 184 5.18 9.63 27.59
CA ASP A 184 4.54 10.90 27.21
C ASP A 184 3.05 10.68 26.89
N LYS A 185 2.19 11.27 27.70
CA LYS A 185 0.72 11.18 27.57
C LYS A 185 0.10 12.33 26.78
N THR A 186 0.90 13.09 26.04
CA THR A 186 0.38 14.08 25.09
C THR A 186 -0.57 13.40 24.09
N LEU A 187 -1.72 14.02 23.82
CA LEU A 187 -2.81 13.39 23.04
C LEU A 187 -2.37 12.93 21.64
N ASP A 188 -1.57 13.74 20.99
CA ASP A 188 -1.10 13.45 19.63
C ASP A 188 0.28 14.04 19.36
N TYR A 189 1.16 13.21 18.83
CA TYR A 189 2.48 13.58 18.29
C TYR A 189 2.97 12.48 17.36
N ARG A 190 3.97 12.79 16.56
CA ARG A 190 4.58 11.83 15.64
C ARG A 190 6.02 11.50 16.03
N VAL A 191 6.42 10.30 15.62
CA VAL A 191 7.77 9.75 15.88
C VAL A 191 8.45 9.48 14.54
N LEU A 192 9.71 9.86 14.43
CA LEU A 192 10.57 9.55 13.30
C LEU A 192 11.63 8.55 13.72
N ASN A 193 11.64 7.37 13.13
CA ASN A 193 12.65 6.35 13.40
C ASN A 193 13.77 6.41 12.37
N LEU A 194 14.94 6.86 12.79
CA LEU A 194 16.17 6.94 12.01
C LEU A 194 17.05 5.69 12.12
N ALA A 195 16.68 4.74 12.99
CA ALA A 195 17.40 3.49 13.20
C ALA A 195 16.93 2.35 12.31
N SER A 196 15.87 2.58 11.51
CA SER A 196 15.26 1.59 10.62
C SER A 196 15.15 2.13 9.19
N ASN A 197 14.67 1.29 8.26
CA ASN A 197 14.25 1.77 6.94
C ASN A 197 12.91 2.48 7.06
N THR A 198 12.93 3.76 7.44
CA THR A 198 11.80 4.60 7.86
C THR A 198 10.53 4.44 7.01
N PHE A 199 10.66 4.30 5.68
CA PHE A 199 9.52 4.25 4.76
C PHE A 199 9.17 2.84 4.26
N ASN A 200 9.89 1.80 4.73
CA ASN A 200 9.69 0.41 4.34
C ASN A 200 9.53 -0.55 5.52
N GLU A 201 9.18 -0.05 6.70
CA GLU A 201 8.95 -0.83 7.92
C GLU A 201 7.62 -0.44 8.57
N ASN A 202 7.07 -1.29 9.46
CA ASN A 202 5.81 -1.06 10.14
C ASN A 202 5.90 -1.18 11.67
N ASN A 203 7.06 -1.53 12.22
CA ASN A 203 7.23 -1.74 13.66
C ASN A 203 7.05 -0.44 14.44
N THR A 204 7.59 0.68 13.91
CA THR A 204 7.40 2.00 14.52
C THR A 204 5.92 2.39 14.55
N SER A 205 5.20 2.13 13.45
CA SER A 205 3.75 2.43 13.34
C SER A 205 2.87 1.57 14.25
N TYR A 206 3.40 0.46 14.76
CA TYR A 206 2.68 -0.40 15.70
C TYR A 206 2.53 0.26 17.08
N TRP A 207 3.54 1.03 17.51
CA TRP A 207 3.57 1.66 18.83
C TRP A 207 3.33 3.16 18.79
N HIS A 208 3.66 3.81 17.67
CA HIS A 208 3.66 5.27 17.56
C HIS A 208 2.98 5.73 16.25
N LYS A 209 2.51 6.96 16.23
CA LYS A 209 2.16 7.64 14.98
C LYS A 209 3.46 8.00 14.26
N SER A 210 3.82 7.22 13.26
CA SER A 210 5.08 7.36 12.52
C SER A 210 4.98 8.38 11.40
N ILE A 211 6.07 9.15 11.19
CA ILE A 211 6.27 9.94 9.96
C ILE A 211 6.51 9.01 8.77
N GLY A 212 7.07 7.83 9.00
CA GLY A 212 7.37 6.82 8.01
C GLY A 212 6.28 5.75 7.87
N GLY A 213 6.74 4.53 7.63
CA GLY A 213 5.90 3.34 7.47
C GLY A 213 5.70 2.94 6.02
N TYR A 214 5.45 1.65 5.82
CA TYR A 214 5.10 1.11 4.51
C TYR A 214 3.60 1.10 4.32
N HIS A 215 3.12 1.72 3.24
CA HIS A 215 1.72 1.69 2.85
C HIS A 215 1.57 1.57 1.33
N ALA A 216 0.77 0.60 0.86
CA ALA A 216 0.58 0.35 -0.56
C ALA A 216 -0.16 1.49 -1.30
N ALA A 217 -1.03 2.22 -0.59
CA ALA A 217 -1.80 3.35 -1.11
C ALA A 217 -1.33 4.68 -0.50
N LYS A 218 -0.01 4.92 -0.46
CA LYS A 218 0.57 6.18 0.02
C LYS A 218 0.12 7.34 -0.87
N LEU A 219 -0.30 8.45 -0.26
CA LEU A 219 -0.68 9.64 -0.99
C LEU A 219 0.51 10.17 -1.79
N ARG A 220 0.29 10.48 -3.08
CA ARG A 220 1.34 10.98 -3.98
C ARG A 220 2.01 12.24 -3.42
N ARG A 221 1.23 13.22 -2.93
CA ARG A 221 1.78 14.43 -2.31
C ARG A 221 2.63 14.15 -1.08
N TYR A 222 2.30 13.12 -0.30
CA TYR A 222 3.13 12.73 0.82
C TYR A 222 4.42 12.07 0.37
N GLN A 223 4.40 11.30 -0.72
CA GLN A 223 5.61 10.74 -1.34
C GLN A 223 6.52 11.85 -1.88
N GLU A 224 5.95 12.84 -2.57
CA GLU A 224 6.70 14.02 -3.06
C GLU A 224 7.30 14.83 -1.89
N MET A 225 6.56 14.99 -0.78
CA MET A 225 7.09 15.60 0.44
C MET A 225 8.24 14.79 1.06
N ILE A 226 8.17 13.46 1.01
CA ILE A 226 9.27 12.59 1.45
C ILE A 226 10.52 12.83 0.62
N GLU A 227 10.38 12.89 -0.69
CA GLU A 227 11.51 13.01 -1.63
C GLU A 227 12.15 14.39 -1.55
N GLU A 228 11.35 15.46 -1.57
CA GLU A 228 11.85 16.84 -1.66
C GLU A 228 12.27 17.44 -0.31
N HIS A 229 11.63 17.04 0.79
CA HIS A 229 11.86 17.66 2.11
C HIS A 229 12.24 16.68 3.20
N ILE A 230 11.41 15.66 3.46
CA ILE A 230 11.60 14.82 4.66
C ILE A 230 12.92 14.06 4.60
N SER A 231 13.27 13.43 3.46
CA SER A 231 14.51 12.67 3.33
C SER A 231 15.77 13.55 3.42
N PRO A 232 15.86 14.71 2.77
CA PRO A 232 16.92 15.66 3.00
C PRO A 232 17.03 16.15 4.46
N GLU A 233 15.87 16.50 5.07
CA GLU A 233 15.86 16.94 6.47
C GLU A 233 16.28 15.84 7.44
N MET A 234 15.91 14.57 7.19
CA MET A 234 16.40 13.42 7.97
C MET A 234 17.94 13.32 7.95
N SER A 235 18.53 13.52 6.78
CA SER A 235 20.00 13.48 6.64
C SER A 235 20.66 14.64 7.37
N ASN A 236 20.11 15.85 7.24
CA ASN A 236 20.60 17.04 7.94
C ASN A 236 20.47 16.91 9.46
N LEU A 237 19.31 16.43 9.91
CA LEU A 237 19.02 16.17 11.33
C LEU A 237 20.01 15.14 11.91
N PHE A 238 20.18 14.01 11.21
CA PHE A 238 21.09 12.95 11.66
C PHE A 238 22.52 13.49 11.86
N LYS A 239 23.01 14.28 10.90
CA LYS A 239 24.32 14.91 10.96
C LYS A 239 24.40 15.91 12.12
N ALA A 240 23.46 16.84 12.20
CA ALA A 240 23.44 17.90 13.21
C ALA A 240 23.36 17.35 14.64
N VAL A 241 22.50 16.34 14.87
CA VAL A 241 22.37 15.68 16.19
C VAL A 241 23.63 14.90 16.54
N SER A 242 24.25 14.22 15.56
CA SER A 242 25.50 13.48 15.79
C SER A 242 26.65 14.42 16.14
N GLU A 243 26.79 15.56 15.45
CA GLU A 243 27.78 16.59 15.73
C GLU A 243 27.55 17.29 17.08
N ALA A 244 26.28 17.46 17.48
CA ALA A 244 25.88 18.02 18.76
C ALA A 244 26.00 17.03 19.95
N GLY A 245 26.38 15.76 19.69
CA GLY A 245 26.43 14.71 20.70
C GLY A 245 25.09 14.36 21.32
N GLY A 246 23.99 14.53 20.55
CA GLY A 246 22.61 14.28 20.99
C GLY A 246 21.93 15.45 21.70
N ASP A 247 22.61 16.58 21.89
CA ASP A 247 22.08 17.77 22.54
C ASP A 247 21.29 18.64 21.57
N MET A 248 19.97 18.51 21.60
CA MET A 248 19.06 19.27 20.72
C MET A 248 19.13 20.79 20.91
N ALA A 249 19.59 21.30 22.07
CA ALA A 249 19.75 22.71 22.27
C ALA A 249 20.83 23.35 21.40
N LYS A 250 21.74 22.54 20.86
CA LYS A 250 22.80 22.96 19.93
C LYS A 250 22.45 22.79 18.46
N VAL A 251 21.29 22.22 18.18
CA VAL A 251 20.83 21.95 16.80
C VAL A 251 19.97 23.10 16.32
N ASP A 252 20.24 23.60 15.11
CA ASP A 252 19.41 24.66 14.51
C ASP A 252 18.07 24.10 14.02
N ALA A 253 16.98 24.64 14.56
CA ALA A 253 15.61 24.29 14.18
C ALA A 253 15.30 24.49 12.70
N SER A 254 16.04 25.37 12.02
CA SER A 254 15.87 25.66 10.58
C SER A 254 16.38 24.54 9.68
N ALA A 255 17.11 23.56 10.22
CA ALA A 255 17.62 22.43 9.46
C ALA A 255 16.53 21.39 9.11
N PHE A 256 15.36 21.41 9.79
CA PHE A 256 14.28 20.44 9.61
C PHE A 256 12.87 21.04 9.84
N PRO A 257 12.52 22.12 9.14
CA PRO A 257 11.27 22.85 9.35
C PRO A 257 10.02 22.01 9.00
N VAL A 258 10.12 21.11 8.03
CA VAL A 258 9.02 20.23 7.64
C VAL A 258 8.75 19.16 8.70
N LEU A 259 9.80 18.58 9.30
CA LEU A 259 9.63 17.67 10.43
C LEU A 259 9.00 18.38 11.63
N ASN A 260 9.33 19.65 11.86
CA ASN A 260 8.73 20.45 12.94
C ASN A 260 7.24 20.72 12.68
N MET A 261 6.84 21.07 11.46
CA MET A 261 5.43 21.28 11.11
C MET A 261 4.60 19.99 11.11
N LEU A 262 5.25 18.83 10.91
CA LEU A 262 4.61 17.52 11.02
C LEU A 262 4.48 17.04 12.47
N ASN A 263 4.71 17.89 13.47
CA ASN A 263 4.65 17.55 14.89
C ASN A 263 5.50 16.33 15.25
N THR A 264 6.71 16.24 14.70
CA THR A 264 7.66 15.15 14.98
C THR A 264 8.32 15.40 16.33
N ARG A 265 7.71 14.89 17.39
CA ARG A 265 8.09 15.17 18.79
C ARG A 265 9.25 14.31 19.26
N TYR A 266 9.43 13.12 18.71
CA TYR A 266 10.52 12.23 19.06
C TYR A 266 11.23 11.69 17.82
N PHE A 267 12.56 11.61 17.95
CA PHE A 267 13.43 10.92 17.01
C PHE A 267 13.98 9.66 17.69
N ILE A 268 13.92 8.51 17.01
CA ILE A 268 14.59 7.30 17.46
C ILE A 268 15.94 7.21 16.74
N PHE A 269 17.01 7.41 17.49
CA PHE A 269 18.39 7.39 16.97
C PHE A 269 19.03 6.03 17.16
N PRO A 270 19.84 5.56 16.18
CA PRO A 270 20.63 4.36 16.32
C PRO A 270 21.82 4.60 17.23
N LEU A 271 22.14 3.60 18.06
CA LEU A 271 23.36 3.51 18.87
C LEU A 271 24.18 2.31 18.44
N GLN A 272 25.42 2.24 18.91
CA GLN A 272 26.28 1.07 18.69
C GLN A 272 25.65 -0.21 19.27
N GLY A 273 25.88 -1.34 18.60
CA GLY A 273 25.35 -2.64 19.04
C GLY A 273 23.85 -2.83 18.80
N GLY A 274 23.25 -2.10 17.85
CA GLY A 274 21.83 -2.25 17.46
C GLY A 274 20.82 -1.70 18.49
N LYS A 275 21.31 -0.95 19.48
CA LYS A 275 20.46 -0.23 20.45
C LYS A 275 19.95 1.07 19.83
N THR A 276 18.90 1.61 20.43
CA THR A 276 18.31 2.90 20.05
C THR A 276 18.12 3.78 21.27
N MET A 277 17.99 5.09 21.05
CA MET A 277 17.64 6.06 22.08
C MET A 277 16.58 7.03 21.57
N PRO A 278 15.63 7.48 22.42
CA PRO A 278 14.71 8.54 22.07
C PRO A 278 15.37 9.91 22.27
N ILE A 279 15.19 10.81 21.30
CA ILE A 279 15.59 12.21 21.41
C ILE A 279 14.33 13.04 21.23
N GLN A 280 14.01 13.87 22.23
CA GLN A 280 12.87 14.76 22.17
C GLN A 280 13.19 15.99 21.31
N ASN A 281 12.30 16.35 20.39
CA ASN A 281 12.37 17.55 19.58
C ASN A 281 11.64 18.72 20.29
N PRO A 282 12.35 19.75 20.74
CA PRO A 282 11.74 20.91 21.38
C PRO A 282 11.17 21.92 20.37
N TYR A 283 11.40 21.74 19.07
CA TYR A 283 11.08 22.70 18.00
C TYR A 283 9.81 22.39 17.25
N THR A 284 9.03 21.38 17.68
CA THR A 284 7.75 21.05 17.05
C THR A 284 6.77 22.22 17.10
N LEU A 285 6.02 22.42 16.04
CA LEU A 285 4.94 23.44 16.00
C LEU A 285 3.66 22.97 16.70
N GLY A 286 3.64 21.73 17.20
CA GLY A 286 2.49 21.13 17.85
C GLY A 286 1.43 20.64 16.87
N ASN A 287 0.21 20.40 17.37
CA ASN A 287 -0.89 19.88 16.56
C ASN A 287 -1.53 20.95 15.66
N ALA A 288 -1.39 22.23 16.02
CA ALA A 288 -1.85 23.36 15.22
C ALA A 288 -1.19 24.65 15.71
N TRP A 289 -1.08 25.64 14.82
CA TRP A 289 -0.49 26.95 15.12
C TRP A 289 -1.06 28.04 14.25
N PHE A 290 -1.01 29.28 14.72
CA PHE A 290 -1.33 30.46 13.94
C PHE A 290 -0.13 30.86 13.09
N VAL A 291 -0.36 31.27 11.84
CA VAL A 291 0.64 31.90 10.98
C VAL A 291 0.47 33.42 10.91
N ASP A 292 1.55 34.13 10.63
CA ASP A 292 1.54 35.59 10.50
C ASP A 292 1.22 36.04 9.08
N LYS A 293 1.51 35.17 8.09
CA LYS A 293 1.36 35.49 6.67
C LYS A 293 0.88 34.29 5.87
N VAL A 294 0.09 34.54 4.83
CA VAL A 294 -0.25 33.57 3.80
C VAL A 294 0.45 33.98 2.51
N GLN A 295 1.20 33.06 1.92
CA GLN A 295 1.84 33.20 0.62
C GLN A 295 1.08 32.37 -0.40
N TYR A 296 0.45 33.03 -1.37
CA TYR A 296 -0.21 32.31 -2.46
C TYR A 296 0.76 31.93 -3.57
N VAL A 297 0.54 30.73 -4.11
CA VAL A 297 1.27 30.16 -5.24
C VAL A 297 0.29 29.68 -6.31
N ASN A 298 0.76 29.48 -7.55
CA ASN A 298 -0.13 29.20 -8.69
C ASN A 298 -0.36 27.70 -8.92
N ASN A 299 0.53 26.85 -8.45
CA ASN A 299 0.52 25.42 -8.72
C ASN A 299 1.27 24.63 -7.63
N ALA A 300 1.18 23.29 -7.73
CA ALA A 300 1.77 22.38 -6.77
C ALA A 300 3.31 22.45 -6.70
N ASN A 301 3.97 22.68 -7.84
CA ASN A 301 5.44 22.77 -7.87
C ASN A 301 5.92 24.01 -7.11
N GLU A 302 5.29 25.15 -7.37
CA GLU A 302 5.59 26.38 -6.62
C GLU A 302 5.27 26.21 -5.10
N GLU A 303 4.22 25.42 -4.77
CA GLU A 303 3.84 25.16 -3.37
C GLU A 303 4.93 24.39 -2.64
N ILE A 304 5.43 23.28 -3.20
CA ILE A 304 6.46 22.44 -2.57
C ILE A 304 7.83 23.17 -2.56
N GLU A 305 8.21 23.83 -3.65
CA GLU A 305 9.47 24.59 -3.73
C GLU A 305 9.53 25.77 -2.74
N SER A 306 8.38 26.42 -2.49
CA SER A 306 8.31 27.53 -1.56
C SER A 306 8.63 27.13 -0.12
N LEU A 307 8.40 25.89 0.27
CA LEU A 307 8.71 25.38 1.61
C LEU A 307 10.22 25.41 1.93
N HIS A 308 11.10 25.42 0.92
CA HIS A 308 12.54 25.62 1.13
C HIS A 308 12.90 27.07 1.52
N LYS A 309 12.00 28.03 1.30
CA LYS A 309 12.27 29.48 1.40
C LYS A 309 11.50 30.15 2.54
N VAL A 310 10.53 29.44 3.13
CA VAL A 310 9.70 29.98 4.20
C VAL A 310 9.91 29.21 5.50
N MET A 311 9.53 29.84 6.61
CA MET A 311 9.41 29.17 7.89
C MET A 311 7.94 28.83 8.12
N PRO A 312 7.52 27.54 8.11
CA PRO A 312 6.11 27.14 8.30
C PRO A 312 5.50 27.66 9.62
N ALA A 313 6.33 27.89 10.63
CA ALA A 313 5.88 28.53 11.88
C ALA A 313 5.30 29.93 11.70
N LYS A 314 5.64 30.64 10.62
CA LYS A 314 5.24 32.05 10.40
C LYS A 314 4.44 32.25 9.11
N VAL A 315 4.70 31.44 8.08
CA VAL A 315 4.14 31.63 6.75
C VAL A 315 3.51 30.34 6.28
N ALA A 316 2.21 30.37 5.97
CA ALA A 316 1.53 29.27 5.29
C ALA A 316 1.63 29.48 3.77
N VAL A 317 2.09 28.47 3.05
CA VAL A 317 2.09 28.44 1.59
C VAL A 317 0.79 27.81 1.10
N VAL A 318 0.02 28.54 0.30
CA VAL A 318 -1.33 28.14 -0.11
C VAL A 318 -1.48 28.24 -1.63
N ASP A 319 -1.92 27.17 -2.27
CA ASP A 319 -2.31 27.17 -3.68
C ASP A 319 -3.51 28.10 -3.88
N LYS A 320 -3.48 28.99 -4.87
CA LYS A 320 -4.54 29.99 -5.18
C LYS A 320 -5.93 29.38 -5.28
N LYS A 321 -6.08 28.11 -5.59
CA LYS A 321 -7.39 27.44 -5.61
C LYS A 321 -8.06 27.37 -4.24
N PHE A 322 -7.30 27.52 -3.15
CA PHE A 322 -7.80 27.58 -1.78
C PHE A 322 -7.85 29.01 -1.22
N ALA A 323 -7.66 30.05 -2.06
CA ALA A 323 -7.63 31.43 -1.62
C ALA A 323 -8.96 31.90 -0.98
N GLU A 324 -10.08 31.32 -1.37
CA GLU A 324 -11.39 31.61 -0.76
C GLU A 324 -11.56 30.98 0.61
N GLN A 325 -10.91 29.83 0.86
CA GLN A 325 -10.98 29.08 2.11
C GLN A 325 -9.93 29.53 3.13
N VAL A 326 -8.79 30.04 2.67
CA VAL A 326 -7.66 30.45 3.52
C VAL A 326 -7.26 31.88 3.12
N LYS A 327 -7.87 32.85 3.79
CA LYS A 327 -7.67 34.29 3.50
C LYS A 327 -6.62 34.90 4.42
N PRO A 328 -5.70 35.74 3.91
CA PRO A 328 -4.72 36.40 4.76
C PRO A 328 -5.40 37.31 5.77
N VAL A 329 -4.92 37.31 7.00
CA VAL A 329 -5.36 38.20 8.08
C VAL A 329 -4.20 39.13 8.41
N ALA A 330 -4.47 40.45 8.41
CA ALA A 330 -3.44 41.45 8.40
C ALA A 330 -2.77 41.73 9.77
N VAL A 331 -3.10 41.00 10.83
CA VAL A 331 -2.63 41.36 12.19
C VAL A 331 -2.21 40.14 13.00
N SER A 332 -0.97 40.15 13.48
CA SER A 332 -0.53 39.17 14.48
C SER A 332 -1.01 39.60 15.87
N ASP A 333 -1.51 38.62 16.63
CA ASP A 333 -1.93 38.74 18.01
C ASP A 333 -0.96 37.97 18.89
N SER A 334 -0.41 38.59 19.93
CA SER A 334 0.57 37.97 20.82
C SER A 334 -0.05 37.01 21.85
N LEU A 335 -1.37 37.07 22.06
CA LEU A 335 -2.09 36.24 23.02
C LEU A 335 -2.90 35.11 22.38
N ARG A 336 -2.53 34.72 21.16
CA ARG A 336 -3.21 33.64 20.41
C ARG A 336 -2.67 32.26 20.79
N PHE A 337 -3.57 31.27 20.90
CA PHE A 337 -3.19 29.87 21.11
C PHE A 337 -4.16 28.93 20.41
N VAL A 338 -3.65 27.74 20.12
CA VAL A 338 -4.43 26.58 19.67
C VAL A 338 -4.01 25.38 20.51
N LYS A 339 -5.00 24.62 20.97
CA LYS A 339 -4.77 23.42 21.77
C LYS A 339 -5.67 22.29 21.28
N LEU A 340 -5.09 21.14 20.96
CA LEU A 340 -5.85 19.90 20.74
C LEU A 340 -6.42 19.42 22.07
N VAL A 341 -7.73 19.19 22.13
CA VAL A 341 -8.44 18.76 23.36
C VAL A 341 -9.03 17.36 23.24
N ALA A 342 -9.32 16.90 22.03
CA ALA A 342 -9.72 15.52 21.77
C ALA A 342 -9.14 15.03 20.41
N TYR A 343 -8.74 13.80 20.38
CA TYR A 343 -8.22 13.13 19.18
C TYR A 343 -8.84 11.75 19.05
N GLU A 344 -9.67 11.58 18.02
CA GLU A 344 -10.16 10.29 17.56
C GLU A 344 -9.85 10.14 16.06
N PRO A 345 -9.79 8.94 15.49
CA PRO A 345 -9.40 8.74 14.10
C PRO A 345 -10.18 9.57 13.08
N ASN A 346 -11.48 9.81 13.34
CA ASN A 346 -12.40 10.54 12.45
C ASN A 346 -12.98 11.81 13.08
N ASP A 347 -12.56 12.19 14.28
CA ASP A 347 -13.05 13.37 15.00
C ASP A 347 -11.91 14.03 15.78
N LEU A 348 -11.60 15.28 15.43
CA LEU A 348 -10.53 16.06 16.05
C LEU A 348 -11.14 17.34 16.60
N LYS A 349 -10.79 17.70 17.84
CA LYS A 349 -11.33 18.88 18.49
C LYS A 349 -10.24 19.76 19.08
N TYR A 350 -10.30 21.04 18.75
CA TYR A 350 -9.33 22.05 19.16
C TYR A 350 -10.02 23.21 19.88
N GLU A 351 -9.39 23.72 20.92
CA GLU A 351 -9.70 25.04 21.50
C GLU A 351 -8.78 26.08 20.86
N VAL A 352 -9.35 27.14 20.36
CA VAL A 352 -8.65 28.23 19.68
C VAL A 352 -9.02 29.55 20.34
N SER A 353 -8.03 30.40 20.60
CA SER A 353 -8.27 31.76 21.12
C SER A 353 -7.35 32.75 20.43
N SER A 354 -7.92 33.86 19.99
CA SER A 354 -7.22 35.01 19.41
C SER A 354 -8.07 36.25 19.55
N GLU A 355 -7.48 37.39 19.93
CA GLU A 355 -8.22 38.66 20.03
C GLU A 355 -8.64 39.20 18.65
N LYS A 356 -7.91 38.86 17.61
CA LYS A 356 -8.10 39.43 16.26
C LYS A 356 -8.47 38.39 15.20
N GLY A 357 -8.55 37.12 15.58
CA GLY A 357 -8.68 36.04 14.65
C GLY A 357 -7.35 35.74 13.90
N GLY A 358 -7.40 34.86 12.91
CA GLY A 358 -6.20 34.55 12.11
C GLY A 358 -6.32 33.27 11.31
N VAL A 359 -5.23 32.95 10.60
CA VAL A 359 -5.11 31.68 9.90
C VAL A 359 -4.43 30.67 10.81
N VAL A 360 -5.07 29.54 11.00
CA VAL A 360 -4.55 28.38 11.75
C VAL A 360 -4.17 27.29 10.77
N VAL A 361 -2.95 26.79 10.89
CA VAL A 361 -2.49 25.57 10.20
C VAL A 361 -2.56 24.42 11.20
N PHE A 362 -3.10 23.28 10.75
CA PHE A 362 -3.23 22.05 11.53
C PHE A 362 -2.24 21.00 11.02
N SER A 363 -1.48 20.40 11.91
CA SER A 363 -0.53 19.34 11.58
C SER A 363 -1.25 18.04 11.21
N GLU A 364 -2.22 18.14 10.31
CA GLU A 364 -3.05 17.04 9.82
C GLU A 364 -3.10 17.06 8.29
N ILE A 365 -2.97 15.87 7.69
CA ILE A 365 -2.97 15.74 6.23
C ILE A 365 -4.32 16.17 5.66
N TYR A 366 -4.28 17.09 4.68
CA TYR A 366 -5.46 17.45 3.91
C TYR A 366 -5.90 16.29 3.04
N TYR A 367 -7.12 15.82 3.25
CA TYR A 367 -7.73 14.76 2.45
C TYR A 367 -9.21 15.08 2.21
N PRO A 368 -9.75 14.84 0.99
CA PRO A 368 -11.16 15.03 0.71
C PRO A 368 -12.05 14.18 1.62
N GLY A 369 -13.14 14.77 2.11
CA GLY A 369 -14.08 14.08 3.02
C GLY A 369 -14.00 14.55 4.47
N TRP A 370 -12.95 15.29 4.85
CA TRP A 370 -12.94 16.02 6.12
C TRP A 370 -13.79 17.27 6.01
N GLN A 371 -14.61 17.50 7.03
CA GLN A 371 -15.42 18.69 7.21
C GLN A 371 -14.96 19.44 8.46
N ALA A 372 -14.88 20.76 8.38
CA ALA A 372 -14.49 21.60 9.52
C ALA A 372 -15.70 22.36 10.08
N TYR A 373 -15.72 22.55 11.39
CA TYR A 373 -16.76 23.27 12.10
C TYR A 373 -16.12 24.27 13.07
N ILE A 374 -16.71 25.44 13.21
CA ILE A 374 -16.40 26.41 14.28
C ILE A 374 -17.65 26.54 15.13
N ASP A 375 -17.58 26.23 16.43
CA ASP A 375 -18.68 26.24 17.37
C ASP A 375 -19.91 25.47 16.86
N GLY A 376 -19.69 24.34 16.18
CA GLY A 376 -20.73 23.49 15.61
C GLY A 376 -21.28 23.94 14.26
N VAL A 377 -20.84 25.09 13.73
CA VAL A 377 -21.25 25.59 12.40
C VAL A 377 -20.19 25.21 11.38
N GLU A 378 -20.61 24.61 10.26
CA GLU A 378 -19.68 24.23 9.17
C GLU A 378 -18.92 25.46 8.65
N ALA A 379 -17.59 25.32 8.52
CA ALA A 379 -16.69 26.35 8.12
C ALA A 379 -15.74 25.87 7.01
N PRO A 380 -15.40 26.73 6.05
CA PRO A 380 -14.49 26.35 4.97
C PRO A 380 -13.07 26.14 5.50
N HIS A 381 -12.40 25.11 4.99
CA HIS A 381 -10.97 24.87 5.20
C HIS A 381 -10.30 24.52 3.89
N GLY A 382 -8.99 24.74 3.80
CA GLY A 382 -8.19 24.49 2.62
C GLY A 382 -6.92 23.72 2.93
N ARG A 383 -6.10 23.54 1.91
CA ARG A 383 -4.77 22.96 2.03
C ARG A 383 -3.74 24.08 2.13
N ALA A 384 -2.77 23.91 3.01
CA ALA A 384 -1.57 24.72 3.13
C ALA A 384 -0.33 23.82 3.24
N ASP A 385 0.83 24.41 3.03
CA ASP A 385 2.14 23.77 3.19
C ASP A 385 2.21 22.40 2.50
N TYR A 386 1.63 22.35 1.29
CA TYR A 386 1.59 21.22 0.38
C TYR A 386 0.68 20.05 0.80
N ILE A 387 0.62 19.72 2.10
CA ILE A 387 -0.10 18.54 2.60
C ILE A 387 -0.99 18.80 3.82
N LEU A 388 -0.88 19.96 4.49
CA LEU A 388 -1.57 20.22 5.74
C LEU A 388 -2.93 20.92 5.55
N ARG A 389 -3.75 20.94 6.60
CA ARG A 389 -5.02 21.67 6.62
C ARG A 389 -4.82 23.08 7.17
N ALA A 390 -5.55 24.05 6.63
CA ALA A 390 -5.60 25.40 7.19
C ALA A 390 -6.99 25.99 7.06
N MET A 391 -7.35 26.88 7.99
CA MET A 391 -8.59 27.65 7.93
C MET A 391 -8.47 28.99 8.64
N ASN A 392 -9.37 29.89 8.33
CA ASN A 392 -9.55 31.13 9.08
C ASN A 392 -10.39 30.87 10.34
N VAL A 393 -9.92 31.37 11.47
CA VAL A 393 -10.67 31.36 12.72
C VAL A 393 -10.98 32.82 13.12
N PRO A 394 -12.24 33.18 13.47
CA PRO A 394 -12.59 34.53 13.84
C PRO A 394 -11.98 34.96 15.19
N ALA A 395 -12.12 36.22 15.53
CA ALA A 395 -11.70 36.75 16.82
C ALA A 395 -12.57 36.19 17.96
N GLY A 396 -11.96 35.84 19.08
CA GLY A 396 -12.63 35.28 20.24
C GLY A 396 -12.03 33.92 20.66
N LYS A 397 -12.81 33.25 21.51
CA LYS A 397 -12.57 31.86 21.91
C LYS A 397 -13.54 30.98 21.16
N HIS A 398 -13.00 30.00 20.44
CA HIS A 398 -13.76 29.11 19.57
C HIS A 398 -13.37 27.66 19.78
N THR A 399 -14.30 26.76 19.48
CA THR A 399 -14.04 25.35 19.32
C THR A 399 -13.98 25.01 17.81
N VAL A 400 -12.88 24.49 17.36
CA VAL A 400 -12.73 23.99 15.99
C VAL A 400 -12.80 22.46 16.00
N GLU A 401 -13.68 21.89 15.18
CA GLU A 401 -13.83 20.45 15.04
C GLU A 401 -13.58 20.04 13.59
N PHE A 402 -12.88 18.91 13.39
CA PHE A 402 -12.78 18.26 12.09
C PHE A 402 -13.40 16.88 12.17
N LYS A 403 -14.34 16.58 11.26
CA LYS A 403 -15.01 15.27 11.15
C LYS A 403 -14.79 14.67 9.78
N PHE A 404 -14.42 13.39 9.75
CA PHE A 404 -14.25 12.65 8.51
C PHE A 404 -15.52 11.88 8.18
N ASP A 405 -16.29 12.41 7.23
CA ASP A 405 -17.56 11.82 6.80
C ASP A 405 -17.76 11.98 5.27
N PRO A 406 -17.03 11.23 4.44
CA PRO A 406 -17.10 11.39 3.01
C PRO A 406 -18.40 10.82 2.43
N LYS A 407 -19.23 11.67 1.86
CA LYS A 407 -20.50 11.28 1.19
C LYS A 407 -20.32 10.21 0.11
N SER A 408 -19.16 10.21 -0.56
CA SER A 408 -18.81 9.19 -1.55
C SER A 408 -18.75 7.78 -0.94
N LEU A 409 -18.26 7.63 0.29
CA LEU A 409 -18.20 6.35 1.00
C LEU A 409 -19.61 5.79 1.22
N HIS A 410 -20.51 6.57 1.80
CA HIS A 410 -21.89 6.15 2.03
C HIS A 410 -22.62 5.74 0.73
N THR A 411 -22.39 6.50 -0.35
CA THR A 411 -22.97 6.16 -1.66
C THR A 411 -22.42 4.84 -2.20
N THR A 412 -21.10 4.65 -2.14
CA THR A 412 -20.48 3.41 -2.66
C THR A 412 -20.80 2.20 -1.80
N GLU A 413 -20.86 2.34 -0.47
CA GLU A 413 -21.31 1.27 0.44
C GLU A 413 -22.76 0.87 0.16
N THR A 414 -23.65 1.85 -0.01
CA THR A 414 -25.06 1.56 -0.36
C THR A 414 -25.15 0.78 -1.66
N ILE A 415 -24.41 1.17 -2.71
CA ILE A 415 -24.35 0.45 -3.99
C ILE A 415 -23.83 -0.97 -3.78
N ALA A 416 -22.76 -1.13 -2.99
CA ALA A 416 -22.18 -2.44 -2.72
C ALA A 416 -23.15 -3.37 -1.97
N PHE A 417 -23.85 -2.87 -0.96
CA PHE A 417 -24.86 -3.66 -0.22
C PHE A 417 -26.05 -4.04 -1.09
N VAL A 418 -26.52 -3.12 -1.94
CA VAL A 418 -27.60 -3.44 -2.91
C VAL A 418 -27.15 -4.52 -3.89
N ALA A 419 -25.93 -4.39 -4.45
CA ALA A 419 -25.37 -5.39 -5.36
C ALA A 419 -25.21 -6.76 -4.68
N LEU A 420 -24.73 -6.80 -3.44
CA LEU A 420 -24.60 -8.02 -2.65
C LEU A 420 -25.97 -8.66 -2.38
N GLY A 421 -26.98 -7.86 -2.05
CA GLY A 421 -28.36 -8.32 -1.86
C GLY A 421 -28.94 -8.95 -3.12
N LEU A 422 -28.75 -8.31 -4.28
CA LEU A 422 -29.19 -8.84 -5.57
C LEU A 422 -28.48 -10.16 -5.92
N LEU A 423 -27.18 -10.25 -5.66
CA LEU A 423 -26.42 -11.48 -5.86
C LEU A 423 -26.93 -12.62 -4.97
N ALA A 424 -27.14 -12.33 -3.68
CA ALA A 424 -27.69 -13.30 -2.74
C ALA A 424 -29.07 -13.81 -3.16
N MET A 425 -29.96 -12.92 -3.60
CA MET A 425 -31.27 -13.29 -4.14
C MET A 425 -31.16 -14.16 -5.41
N ALA A 426 -30.23 -13.83 -6.31
CA ALA A 426 -30.02 -14.64 -7.53
C ALA A 426 -29.51 -16.05 -7.17
N VAL A 427 -28.59 -16.18 -6.22
CA VAL A 427 -28.10 -17.49 -5.73
C VAL A 427 -29.24 -18.29 -5.10
N LEU A 428 -30.02 -17.68 -4.21
CA LEU A 428 -31.18 -18.35 -3.59
C LEU A 428 -32.21 -18.82 -4.64
N LEU A 429 -32.52 -17.98 -5.62
CA LEU A 429 -33.40 -18.34 -6.72
C LEU A 429 -32.88 -19.56 -7.49
N LEU A 430 -31.59 -19.58 -7.83
CA LEU A 430 -30.95 -20.71 -8.51
C LEU A 430 -31.00 -21.98 -7.66
N LEU A 431 -30.78 -21.91 -6.36
CA LEU A 431 -30.88 -23.04 -5.44
C LEU A 431 -32.32 -23.60 -5.39
N VAL A 432 -33.34 -22.73 -5.32
CA VAL A 432 -34.75 -23.11 -5.34
C VAL A 432 -35.11 -23.78 -6.65
N LEU A 433 -34.69 -23.22 -7.80
CA LEU A 433 -34.96 -23.79 -9.12
C LEU A 433 -34.29 -25.17 -9.29
N GLN A 434 -33.03 -25.30 -8.83
CA GLN A 434 -32.33 -26.60 -8.83
C GLN A 434 -33.03 -27.62 -7.92
N GLY A 435 -33.42 -27.21 -6.70
CA GLY A 435 -34.17 -28.05 -5.78
C GLY A 435 -35.46 -28.57 -6.37
N LYS A 436 -36.26 -27.71 -7.04
CA LYS A 436 -37.49 -28.11 -7.75
C LYS A 436 -37.19 -29.07 -8.90
N ALA A 437 -36.12 -28.84 -9.67
CA ALA A 437 -35.72 -29.72 -10.77
C ALA A 437 -35.28 -31.12 -10.31
N LEU A 438 -34.68 -31.22 -9.13
CA LEU A 438 -34.29 -32.48 -8.52
C LEU A 438 -35.46 -33.25 -7.92
N TRP A 439 -36.46 -32.55 -7.36
CA TRP A 439 -37.69 -33.17 -6.82
C TRP A 439 -38.61 -33.64 -7.92
N GLY A 440 -38.76 -32.88 -9.00
CA GLY A 440 -39.58 -33.26 -10.14
C GLY A 440 -39.07 -34.46 -10.97
N LYS A 441 -37.80 -34.88 -10.73
CA LYS A 441 -37.23 -36.12 -11.33
C LYS A 441 -37.42 -37.38 -10.49
N LYS A 442 -37.93 -37.26 -9.25
CA LYS A 442 -38.18 -38.38 -8.34
C LYS A 442 -39.62 -38.80 -8.23
N GLY A 443 -40.55 -38.16 -8.95
CA GLY A 443 -41.93 -38.58 -9.21
C GLY A 443 -42.11 -38.96 -10.66
#